data_bfe5cdced5aa69f5a25357695d94db43
#
_entry.id   bfe5cdced5aa69f5a25357695d94db43
#
_cell.length_a   1.000
_cell.length_b   1.000
_cell.length_c   1.000
_cell.angle_alpha   90.00
_cell.angle_beta   90.00
_cell.angle_gamma   90.00
#
_symmetry.space_group_name_H-M   'P 1'
#
loop_
_entity.id
_entity.type
_entity.pdbx_description
1 polymer ?
#
loop_
_entity_poly.entity_id
_entity_poly.type
_entity_poly.pdbx_seq_one_letter_code
_entity_poly.pdbx_strand_id
1 'polypeptide(L)'
;DEYYGFWSGGHSGEVRIMGIPSMRELMRIPVFNTDSATGWGLTEESKRVKGDSADIMMGDSHHPHMSMTDGKYNGKYVFINDKANSRVARIRCDIMKTDKMLTVPNVQAIHGLRVQKAPYTKYLVCNGEFEIPMNNDGKDGMEDTSTYRSLYNVIDAETMEMAFQVMVDGNLDNTDADFDGKYFASTCYNSEMGMNLGEMISAERDHVVVFSLAACEAALKAGKFKTYNGNDVPV
;
A
#
# COMPACT_ATOMS: atom_id res chain seq x y z
N ASP A 1 7.28 24.25 -18.16
CA ASP A 1 6.29 23.87 -17.14
C ASP A 1 6.71 24.45 -15.79
N GLU A 2 5.74 24.92 -15.03
CA GLU A 2 5.98 25.52 -13.70
C GLU A 2 5.99 24.44 -12.61
N TYR A 3 5.25 23.35 -12.84
CA TYR A 3 5.11 22.23 -11.93
C TYR A 3 5.27 20.92 -12.67
N TYR A 4 5.41 19.86 -11.91
CA TYR A 4 5.30 18.49 -12.40
C TYR A 4 4.57 17.61 -11.40
N GLY A 5 3.91 16.57 -11.90
CA GLY A 5 3.18 15.61 -11.10
C GLY A 5 3.65 14.17 -11.36
N PHE A 6 3.47 13.33 -10.37
CA PHE A 6 3.71 11.90 -10.48
C PHE A 6 2.37 11.18 -10.74
N TRP A 7 2.34 10.37 -11.78
CA TRP A 7 1.14 9.67 -12.25
C TRP A 7 1.43 8.18 -12.31
N SER A 8 0.51 7.37 -11.80
CA SER A 8 0.63 5.93 -11.96
C SER A 8 0.41 5.51 -13.40
N GLY A 9 1.17 4.51 -13.84
CA GLY A 9 1.01 3.90 -15.16
C GLY A 9 -0.06 2.79 -15.21
N GLY A 10 -0.63 2.40 -14.06
CA GLY A 10 -1.54 1.26 -13.98
C GLY A 10 -0.82 -0.05 -14.33
N HIS A 11 -1.42 -0.85 -15.19
CA HIS A 11 -0.89 -2.16 -15.59
C HIS A 11 0.48 -2.15 -16.28
N SER A 12 0.97 -1.00 -16.73
CA SER A 12 2.35 -0.90 -17.23
C SER A 12 3.40 -0.86 -16.11
N GLY A 13 2.99 -0.67 -14.85
CA GLY A 13 3.84 -0.84 -13.68
C GLY A 13 4.89 0.24 -13.45
N GLU A 14 4.80 1.39 -14.14
CA GLU A 14 5.70 2.52 -13.97
C GLU A 14 5.02 3.72 -13.31
N VAL A 15 5.83 4.72 -12.98
CA VAL A 15 5.40 6.08 -12.66
C VAL A 15 5.83 7.01 -13.77
N ARG A 16 4.93 7.88 -14.20
CA ARG A 16 5.18 8.92 -15.18
C ARG A 16 5.27 10.27 -14.51
N ILE A 17 6.23 11.08 -14.93
CA ILE A 17 6.33 12.46 -14.52
C ILE A 17 5.78 13.31 -15.66
N MET A 18 4.71 14.05 -15.36
CA MET A 18 4.03 14.92 -16.32
C MET A 18 4.28 16.38 -15.96
N GLY A 19 4.65 17.15 -16.95
CA GLY A 19 4.79 18.60 -16.81
C GLY A 19 3.43 19.29 -16.74
N ILE A 20 3.31 20.34 -15.94
CA ILE A 20 2.09 21.13 -15.77
C ILE A 20 2.42 22.60 -16.06
N PRO A 21 1.73 23.29 -16.98
CA PRO A 21 0.45 22.90 -17.59
C PRO A 21 0.54 22.13 -18.91
N SER A 22 1.72 21.86 -19.48
CA SER A 22 1.85 21.27 -20.81
C SER A 22 1.27 19.86 -20.95
N MET A 23 1.15 19.13 -19.85
CA MET A 23 0.75 17.72 -19.79
C MET A 23 1.66 16.78 -20.63
N ARG A 24 2.90 17.21 -20.90
CA ARG A 24 3.90 16.36 -21.56
C ARG A 24 4.50 15.35 -20.57
N GLU A 25 4.71 14.13 -21.02
CA GLU A 25 5.55 13.18 -20.29
C GLU A 25 7.00 13.68 -20.31
N LEU A 26 7.53 13.98 -19.13
CA LEU A 26 8.91 14.46 -18.96
C LEU A 26 9.87 13.30 -18.68
N MET A 27 9.39 12.29 -17.95
CA MET A 27 10.18 11.13 -17.56
C MET A 27 9.26 9.97 -17.25
N ARG A 28 9.79 8.76 -17.41
CA ARG A 28 9.17 7.52 -16.98
C ARG A 28 10.11 6.79 -16.02
N ILE A 29 9.61 6.40 -14.86
CA ILE A 29 10.35 5.70 -13.82
C ILE A 29 9.84 4.27 -13.76
N PRO A 30 10.67 3.26 -14.09
CA PRO A 30 10.32 1.85 -13.89
C PRO A 30 10.16 1.53 -12.41
N VAL A 31 9.07 0.88 -12.05
CA VAL A 31 8.79 0.51 -10.65
C VAL A 31 8.51 -0.99 -10.51
N PHE A 32 7.40 -1.47 -11.08
CA PHE A 32 6.97 -2.86 -11.00
C PHE A 32 7.06 -3.61 -12.33
N ASN A 33 7.57 -2.98 -13.34
CA ASN A 33 7.72 -3.53 -14.67
C ASN A 33 9.16 -3.99 -14.94
N THR A 34 9.31 -4.77 -15.99
CA THR A 34 10.60 -5.24 -16.49
C THR A 34 10.87 -4.75 -17.91
N ASP A 35 10.25 -3.64 -18.28
CA ASP A 35 10.38 -3.05 -19.61
C ASP A 35 11.85 -2.70 -19.90
N SER A 36 12.41 -3.31 -20.93
CA SER A 36 13.77 -3.07 -21.35
C SER A 36 14.01 -1.62 -21.85
N ALA A 37 12.98 -0.97 -22.35
CA ALA A 37 13.07 0.42 -22.79
C ALA A 37 13.29 1.40 -21.64
N THR A 38 12.84 1.06 -20.44
CA THR A 38 13.06 1.84 -19.21
C THR A 38 14.25 1.37 -18.38
N GLY A 39 14.90 0.27 -18.76
CA GLY A 39 16.07 -0.28 -18.09
C GLY A 39 15.80 -1.07 -16.82
N TRP A 40 14.52 -1.30 -16.45
CA TRP A 40 14.16 -2.07 -15.27
C TRP A 40 14.56 -3.55 -15.43
N GLY A 41 15.35 -4.06 -14.49
CA GLY A 41 15.87 -5.43 -14.55
C GLY A 41 17.08 -5.61 -15.47
N LEU A 42 17.62 -4.56 -16.09
CA LEU A 42 18.81 -4.63 -16.94
C LEU A 42 20.12 -4.32 -16.20
N THR A 43 20.05 -3.44 -15.19
CA THR A 43 21.22 -3.09 -14.36
C THR A 43 21.26 -3.93 -13.11
N GLU A 44 22.44 -4.13 -12.52
CA GLU A 44 22.58 -4.84 -11.24
C GLU A 44 21.85 -4.11 -10.10
N GLU A 45 21.74 -2.80 -10.17
CA GLU A 45 20.95 -1.99 -9.23
C GLU A 45 19.46 -2.30 -9.33
N SER A 46 18.89 -2.27 -10.54
CA SER A 46 17.47 -2.56 -10.76
C SER A 46 17.12 -4.02 -10.45
N LYS A 47 18.03 -4.96 -10.73
CA LYS A 47 17.87 -6.36 -10.34
C LYS A 47 17.80 -6.52 -8.82
N ARG A 48 18.66 -5.86 -8.08
CA ARG A 48 18.65 -5.91 -6.60
C ARG A 48 17.35 -5.38 -6.01
N VAL A 49 16.82 -4.28 -6.56
CA VAL A 49 15.54 -3.71 -6.10
C VAL A 49 14.36 -4.62 -6.44
N LYS A 50 14.39 -5.20 -7.64
CA LYS A 50 13.39 -6.17 -8.08
C LYS A 50 13.41 -7.46 -7.24
N GLY A 51 14.57 -7.85 -6.72
CA GLY A 51 14.78 -9.11 -6.02
C GLY A 51 14.69 -10.33 -6.96
N ASP A 52 14.54 -11.51 -6.37
CA ASP A 52 14.44 -12.78 -7.11
C ASP A 52 13.06 -13.01 -7.76
N SER A 53 12.17 -12.03 -7.68
CA SER A 53 10.83 -12.09 -8.30
C SER A 53 10.88 -11.98 -9.83
N ALA A 54 11.72 -12.80 -10.46
CA ALA A 54 11.89 -12.83 -11.91
C ALA A 54 10.59 -13.15 -12.65
N ASP A 55 9.68 -13.84 -11.99
CA ASP A 55 8.41 -14.30 -12.57
C ASP A 55 7.31 -13.24 -12.54
N ILE A 56 7.47 -12.17 -11.78
CA ILE A 56 6.49 -11.06 -11.72
C ILE A 56 6.81 -10.09 -12.84
N MET A 57 6.17 -10.30 -13.98
CA MET A 57 6.43 -9.53 -15.20
C MET A 57 5.59 -8.26 -15.32
N MET A 58 4.45 -8.21 -14.63
CA MET A 58 3.50 -7.10 -14.70
C MET A 58 3.19 -6.59 -13.30
N GLY A 59 3.06 -5.29 -13.16
CA GLY A 59 2.53 -4.64 -11.99
C GLY A 59 1.18 -4.00 -12.28
N ASP A 60 0.56 -3.48 -11.25
CA ASP A 60 -0.62 -2.63 -11.35
C ASP A 60 -0.42 -1.45 -10.39
N SER A 61 0.24 -0.40 -10.90
CA SER A 61 0.66 0.74 -10.10
C SER A 61 -0.49 1.69 -9.79
N HIS A 62 -0.70 1.95 -8.49
CA HIS A 62 -1.77 2.80 -7.97
C HIS A 62 -1.26 3.79 -6.92
N HIS A 63 -2.01 4.86 -6.71
CA HIS A 63 -1.89 5.79 -5.59
C HIS A 63 -0.47 6.30 -5.31
N PRO A 64 0.20 7.00 -6.26
CA PRO A 64 1.49 7.63 -5.95
C PRO A 64 1.31 8.77 -4.94
N HIS A 65 2.10 8.74 -3.88
CA HIS A 65 2.10 9.77 -2.83
C HIS A 65 3.50 10.22 -2.47
N MET A 66 3.70 11.53 -2.46
CA MET A 66 4.97 12.13 -2.03
C MET A 66 5.03 12.24 -0.52
N SER A 67 6.21 12.01 0.05
CA SER A 67 6.50 12.25 1.46
C SER A 67 6.31 13.71 1.85
N MET A 68 5.96 13.93 3.12
CA MET A 68 5.64 15.26 3.67
C MET A 68 6.47 15.59 4.90
N THR A 69 6.58 16.88 5.15
CA THR A 69 7.04 17.46 6.42
C THR A 69 6.09 18.60 6.75
N ASP A 70 5.52 18.57 7.96
CA ASP A 70 4.53 19.55 8.44
C ASP A 70 3.38 19.77 7.44
N GLY A 71 2.88 18.67 6.88
CA GLY A 71 1.76 18.67 5.92
C GLY A 71 2.08 19.20 4.54
N LYS A 72 3.36 19.44 4.22
CA LYS A 72 3.82 19.91 2.90
C LYS A 72 4.68 18.87 2.23
N TYR A 73 4.53 18.74 0.93
CA TYR A 73 5.41 17.89 0.11
C TYR A 73 6.86 18.33 0.27
N ASN A 74 7.74 17.38 0.61
CA ASN A 74 9.15 17.68 0.90
C ASN A 74 10.11 17.28 -0.22
N GLY A 75 9.61 16.65 -1.29
CA GLY A 75 10.41 16.27 -2.45
C GLY A 75 11.44 15.16 -2.19
N LYS A 76 11.34 14.43 -1.06
CA LYS A 76 12.32 13.40 -0.73
C LYS A 76 11.99 12.06 -1.39
N TYR A 77 10.77 11.58 -1.21
CA TYR A 77 10.32 10.29 -1.70
C TYR A 77 8.94 10.37 -2.36
N VAL A 78 8.70 9.47 -3.30
CA VAL A 78 7.35 9.11 -3.76
C VAL A 78 7.16 7.62 -3.50
N PHE A 79 6.02 7.27 -2.93
CA PHE A 79 5.61 5.90 -2.65
C PHE A 79 4.46 5.53 -3.58
N ILE A 80 4.42 4.28 -3.99
CA ILE A 80 3.39 3.75 -4.89
C ILE A 80 3.14 2.28 -4.58
N ASN A 81 1.90 1.84 -4.71
CA ASN A 81 1.54 0.43 -4.53
C ASN A 81 1.33 -0.29 -5.85
N ASP A 82 1.53 -1.60 -5.80
CA ASP A 82 1.21 -2.58 -6.84
C ASP A 82 0.04 -3.45 -6.36
N LYS A 83 -1.14 -3.19 -6.89
CA LYS A 83 -2.34 -3.93 -6.53
C LYS A 83 -2.26 -5.40 -6.93
N ALA A 84 -1.70 -5.69 -8.09
CA ALA A 84 -1.64 -7.06 -8.64
C ALA A 84 -0.77 -8.02 -7.82
N ASN A 85 0.31 -7.53 -7.19
CA ASN A 85 1.30 -8.37 -6.51
C ASN A 85 1.54 -7.97 -5.05
N SER A 86 0.65 -7.20 -4.45
CA SER A 86 0.72 -6.77 -3.04
C SER A 86 2.06 -6.17 -2.64
N ARG A 87 2.60 -5.28 -3.49
CA ARG A 87 3.88 -4.62 -3.26
C ARG A 87 3.72 -3.12 -3.03
N VAL A 88 4.66 -2.55 -2.28
CA VAL A 88 4.82 -1.10 -2.14
C VAL A 88 6.25 -0.75 -2.48
N ALA A 89 6.45 0.26 -3.31
CA ALA A 89 7.77 0.73 -3.72
C ALA A 89 8.00 2.17 -3.30
N ARG A 90 9.28 2.52 -3.13
CA ARG A 90 9.76 3.87 -2.88
C ARG A 90 10.62 4.35 -4.03
N ILE A 91 10.35 5.56 -4.47
CA ILE A 91 11.12 6.30 -5.47
C ILE A 91 11.85 7.43 -4.76
N ARG A 92 13.15 7.53 -4.95
CA ARG A 92 13.94 8.68 -4.51
C ARG A 92 13.82 9.81 -5.53
N CYS A 93 13.36 10.97 -5.07
CA CYS A 93 13.16 12.13 -5.97
C CYS A 93 14.47 12.83 -6.37
N ASP A 94 15.55 12.69 -5.58
CA ASP A 94 16.86 13.27 -5.90
C ASP A 94 17.55 12.61 -7.10
N ILE A 95 17.24 11.34 -7.36
CA ILE A 95 17.80 10.57 -8.49
C ILE A 95 16.73 10.02 -9.44
N MET A 96 15.45 10.26 -9.14
CA MET A 96 14.29 9.76 -9.90
C MET A 96 14.35 8.26 -10.20
N LYS A 97 14.64 7.46 -9.17
CA LYS A 97 14.74 6.00 -9.29
C LYS A 97 14.05 5.30 -8.12
N THR A 98 13.47 4.15 -8.43
CA THR A 98 13.03 3.18 -7.41
C THR A 98 14.24 2.64 -6.67
N ASP A 99 14.25 2.74 -5.35
CA ASP A 99 15.38 2.29 -4.52
C ASP A 99 15.00 1.19 -3.53
N LYS A 100 13.75 1.08 -3.15
CA LYS A 100 13.26 0.03 -2.25
C LYS A 100 11.88 -0.48 -2.68
N MET A 101 11.63 -1.75 -2.37
CA MET A 101 10.35 -2.41 -2.60
C MET A 101 10.08 -3.39 -1.46
N LEU A 102 8.84 -3.42 -1.00
CA LEU A 102 8.35 -4.35 0.00
C LEU A 102 7.21 -5.17 -0.59
N THR A 103 7.25 -6.48 -0.46
CA THR A 103 6.06 -7.32 -0.61
C THR A 103 5.34 -7.35 0.72
N VAL A 104 4.11 -6.87 0.74
CA VAL A 104 3.31 -6.79 1.98
C VAL A 104 2.71 -8.16 2.25
N PRO A 105 2.97 -8.75 3.42
CA PRO A 105 2.49 -10.09 3.75
C PRO A 105 1.02 -10.08 4.19
N ASN A 106 0.38 -11.23 4.12
CA ASN A 106 -0.96 -11.48 4.63
C ASN A 106 -2.07 -10.64 3.98
N VAL A 107 -1.86 -10.17 2.76
CA VAL A 107 -2.84 -9.35 2.05
C VAL A 107 -2.98 -9.78 0.60
N GLN A 108 -4.13 -9.46 0.06
CA GLN A 108 -4.41 -9.54 -1.37
C GLN A 108 -4.86 -8.16 -1.87
N ALA A 109 -4.38 -7.78 -3.05
CA ALA A 109 -4.74 -6.52 -3.71
C ALA A 109 -4.48 -5.27 -2.83
N ILE A 110 -3.22 -4.92 -2.64
CA ILE A 110 -2.84 -3.69 -1.93
C ILE A 110 -3.42 -2.46 -2.64
N HIS A 111 -4.19 -1.68 -1.91
CA HIS A 111 -4.85 -0.47 -2.41
C HIS A 111 -4.72 0.69 -1.42
N GLY A 112 -5.26 1.86 -1.79
CA GLY A 112 -5.44 2.99 -0.89
C GLY A 112 -4.18 3.53 -0.22
N LEU A 113 -3.01 3.51 -0.87
CA LEU A 113 -1.77 4.02 -0.25
C LEU A 113 -1.90 5.50 0.13
N ARG A 114 -1.46 5.84 1.34
CA ARG A 114 -1.31 7.23 1.85
C ARG A 114 -0.07 7.35 2.73
N VAL A 115 0.29 8.60 3.03
CA VAL A 115 1.46 8.93 3.86
C VAL A 115 1.05 9.71 5.10
N GLN A 116 1.72 9.48 6.21
CA GLN A 116 1.61 10.35 7.39
C GLN A 116 2.07 11.77 7.01
N LYS A 117 1.26 12.79 7.35
CA LYS A 117 1.45 14.17 6.88
C LYS A 117 2.34 15.01 7.79
N ALA A 118 2.24 14.79 9.10
CA ALA A 118 2.99 15.55 10.12
C ALA A 118 3.42 14.65 11.29
N PRO A 119 4.50 15.00 12.02
CA PRO A 119 5.43 16.08 11.71
C PRO A 119 6.26 15.81 10.46
N TYR A 120 6.43 14.58 10.09
CA TYR A 120 7.02 14.10 8.84
C TYR A 120 6.45 12.73 8.50
N THR A 121 6.65 12.28 7.27
CA THR A 121 6.26 10.93 6.85
C THR A 121 7.16 9.89 7.51
N LYS A 122 6.76 9.44 8.70
CA LYS A 122 7.35 8.28 9.39
C LYS A 122 6.73 7.00 8.85
N TYR A 123 5.42 6.99 8.63
CA TYR A 123 4.67 5.83 8.19
C TYR A 123 3.98 6.06 6.85
N LEU A 124 3.90 4.97 6.11
CA LEU A 124 2.97 4.76 5.00
C LEU A 124 1.85 3.87 5.51
N VAL A 125 0.67 4.05 4.95
CA VAL A 125 -0.47 3.17 5.17
C VAL A 125 -1.06 2.71 3.87
N CYS A 126 -1.51 1.47 3.82
CA CYS A 126 -2.23 0.91 2.68
C CYS A 126 -3.14 -0.24 3.12
N ASN A 127 -4.13 -0.54 2.32
CA ASN A 127 -5.13 -1.55 2.61
C ASN A 127 -4.82 -2.86 1.90
N GLY A 128 -5.15 -4.00 2.52
CA GLY A 128 -5.54 -5.18 1.78
C GLY A 128 -6.99 -4.99 1.36
N GLU A 129 -7.27 -4.91 0.06
CA GLU A 129 -8.61 -4.62 -0.43
C GLU A 129 -9.58 -5.77 -0.17
N PHE A 130 -9.12 -7.01 -0.35
CA PHE A 130 -9.95 -8.18 -0.18
C PHE A 130 -9.66 -8.90 1.14
N GLU A 131 -10.71 -9.41 1.74
CA GLU A 131 -10.59 -10.31 2.87
C GLU A 131 -9.96 -11.63 2.45
N ILE A 132 -9.07 -12.13 3.28
CA ILE A 132 -8.43 -13.43 3.11
C ILE A 132 -8.57 -14.26 4.40
N PRO A 133 -8.48 -15.59 4.31
CA PRO A 133 -8.36 -16.43 5.49
C PRO A 133 -7.13 -16.02 6.31
N MET A 134 -7.30 -15.73 7.59
CA MET A 134 -6.17 -15.25 8.41
C MET A 134 -5.05 -16.27 8.62
N ASN A 135 -5.35 -17.54 8.48
CA ASN A 135 -4.35 -18.62 8.50
C ASN A 135 -3.81 -18.94 7.10
N ASN A 136 -3.70 -17.96 6.23
CA ASN A 136 -3.34 -18.11 4.81
C ASN A 136 -2.04 -18.92 4.57
N ASP A 137 -2.05 -20.15 5.10
CA ASP A 137 -0.99 -21.16 4.95
C ASP A 137 -1.29 -22.15 3.81
N GLY A 138 -2.41 -21.95 3.11
CA GLY A 138 -2.87 -22.77 1.98
C GLY A 138 -3.40 -24.15 2.39
N LYS A 139 -3.64 -24.41 3.69
CA LYS A 139 -4.01 -25.73 4.16
C LYS A 139 -5.43 -25.81 4.68
N ASP A 140 -5.85 -24.85 5.49
CA ASP A 140 -7.12 -24.88 6.21
C ASP A 140 -7.86 -23.55 6.12
N GLY A 141 -9.19 -23.59 6.30
CA GLY A 141 -10.02 -22.41 6.49
C GLY A 141 -10.51 -21.69 5.24
N MET A 142 -10.20 -22.19 4.05
CA MET A 142 -10.70 -21.58 2.79
C MET A 142 -12.22 -21.69 2.63
N GLU A 143 -12.86 -22.59 3.36
CA GLU A 143 -14.31 -22.82 3.32
C GLU A 143 -15.07 -22.02 4.39
N ASP A 144 -14.36 -21.59 5.46
CA ASP A 144 -14.95 -20.84 6.56
C ASP A 144 -14.68 -19.34 6.42
N THR A 145 -15.58 -18.64 5.75
CA THR A 145 -15.48 -17.20 5.52
C THR A 145 -15.57 -16.38 6.82
N SER A 146 -16.02 -16.96 7.92
CA SER A 146 -16.04 -16.28 9.23
C SER A 146 -14.63 -15.95 9.75
N THR A 147 -13.61 -16.62 9.21
CA THR A 147 -12.20 -16.38 9.55
C THR A 147 -11.52 -15.34 8.64
N TYR A 148 -12.21 -14.88 7.61
CA TYR A 148 -11.66 -13.93 6.65
C TYR A 148 -11.55 -12.54 7.26
N ARG A 149 -10.44 -11.88 6.97
CA ARG A 149 -10.18 -10.50 7.41
C ARG A 149 -9.34 -9.77 6.37
N SER A 150 -9.50 -8.48 6.32
CA SER A 150 -8.56 -7.58 5.65
C SER A 150 -7.53 -7.05 6.64
N LEU A 151 -6.39 -6.64 6.14
CA LEU A 151 -5.34 -6.02 6.94
C LEU A 151 -5.09 -4.59 6.49
N TYR A 152 -5.13 -3.69 7.44
CA TYR A 152 -4.62 -2.34 7.31
C TYR A 152 -3.13 -2.36 7.63
N ASN A 153 -2.31 -1.91 6.69
CA ASN A 153 -0.87 -2.09 6.74
C ASN A 153 -0.17 -0.77 7.07
N VAL A 154 0.71 -0.80 8.04
CA VAL A 154 1.54 0.34 8.44
C VAL A 154 2.99 -0.01 8.19
N ILE A 155 3.65 0.77 7.35
CA ILE A 155 5.01 0.54 6.84
C ILE A 155 5.90 1.70 7.26
N ASP A 156 7.08 1.43 7.76
CA ASP A 156 8.08 2.46 8.01
C ASP A 156 8.60 3.03 6.70
N ALA A 157 8.49 4.33 6.51
CA ALA A 157 8.80 5.01 5.25
C ALA A 157 10.30 5.08 4.94
N GLU A 158 11.15 5.05 5.97
CA GLU A 158 12.60 5.13 5.80
C GLU A 158 13.22 3.77 5.54
N THR A 159 12.82 2.75 6.29
CA THR A 159 13.34 1.39 6.13
C THR A 159 12.60 0.62 5.03
N MET A 160 11.35 0.96 4.73
CA MET A 160 10.44 0.18 3.89
C MET A 160 10.22 -1.23 4.42
N GLU A 161 10.06 -1.33 5.73
CA GLU A 161 9.74 -2.56 6.45
C GLU A 161 8.36 -2.45 7.09
N MET A 162 7.71 -3.59 7.29
CA MET A 162 6.44 -3.62 8.03
C MET A 162 6.66 -3.12 9.46
N ALA A 163 5.94 -2.06 9.86
CA ALA A 163 5.91 -1.65 11.25
C ALA A 163 4.90 -2.51 12.03
N PHE A 164 3.69 -2.64 11.51
CA PHE A 164 2.63 -3.52 12.03
C PHE A 164 1.45 -3.58 11.06
N GLN A 165 0.53 -4.48 11.33
CA GLN A 165 -0.76 -4.59 10.64
C GLN A 165 -1.89 -4.49 11.64
N VAL A 166 -3.07 -4.05 11.20
CA VAL A 166 -4.31 -4.03 12.00
C VAL A 166 -5.37 -4.85 11.28
N MET A 167 -5.97 -5.78 12.00
CA MET A 167 -7.00 -6.65 11.46
C MET A 167 -8.34 -5.93 11.38
N VAL A 168 -9.02 -6.05 10.26
CA VAL A 168 -10.34 -5.45 10.01
C VAL A 168 -11.28 -6.50 9.43
N ASP A 169 -12.52 -6.45 9.86
CA ASP A 169 -13.62 -7.26 9.33
C ASP A 169 -14.28 -6.48 8.19
N GLY A 170 -14.10 -6.95 6.97
CA GLY A 170 -14.62 -6.33 5.75
C GLY A 170 -13.55 -5.91 4.74
N ASN A 171 -13.98 -5.68 3.51
CA ASN A 171 -13.12 -5.22 2.42
C ASN A 171 -12.72 -3.75 2.63
N LEU A 172 -11.45 -3.47 2.50
CA LEU A 172 -10.93 -2.09 2.62
C LEU A 172 -10.59 -1.53 1.23
N ASP A 173 -10.87 -0.25 1.00
CA ASP A 173 -10.53 0.37 -0.28
C ASP A 173 -9.64 1.60 -0.09
N ASN A 174 -10.21 2.75 0.15
CA ASN A 174 -9.47 3.99 0.24
C ASN A 174 -9.04 4.28 1.68
N THR A 175 -7.84 4.77 1.85
CA THR A 175 -7.37 5.23 3.16
C THR A 175 -6.98 6.70 3.13
N ASP A 176 -6.91 7.34 4.28
CA ASP A 176 -6.29 8.64 4.45
C ASP A 176 -5.68 8.77 5.86
N ALA A 177 -4.78 9.73 5.99
CA ALA A 177 -4.17 10.14 7.24
C ALA A 177 -4.71 11.52 7.63
N ASP A 178 -5.00 11.73 8.91
CA ASP A 178 -5.30 13.05 9.39
C ASP A 178 -4.11 14.00 9.24
N PHE A 179 -4.35 15.29 9.36
CA PHE A 179 -3.28 16.29 9.18
C PHE A 179 -2.21 16.19 10.26
N ASP A 180 -2.60 15.87 11.48
CA ASP A 180 -1.69 15.83 12.63
C ASP A 180 -0.90 14.50 12.73
N GLY A 181 -1.21 13.52 11.89
CA GLY A 181 -0.57 12.19 11.89
C GLY A 181 -0.89 11.33 13.12
N LYS A 182 -2.07 11.52 13.71
CA LYS A 182 -2.55 10.78 14.89
C LYS A 182 -3.48 9.65 14.55
N TYR A 183 -4.24 9.83 13.47
CA TYR A 183 -5.27 8.89 13.05
C TYR A 183 -5.09 8.53 11.58
N PHE A 184 -5.43 7.30 11.28
CA PHE A 184 -5.64 6.82 9.93
C PHE A 184 -7.06 6.30 9.81
N ALA A 185 -7.67 6.45 8.66
CA ALA A 185 -9.01 5.98 8.39
C ALA A 185 -9.06 5.22 7.07
N SER A 186 -9.98 4.29 6.95
CA SER A 186 -10.26 3.59 5.70
C SER A 186 -11.75 3.41 5.51
N THR A 187 -12.19 3.48 4.27
CA THR A 187 -13.50 2.97 3.88
C THR A 187 -13.52 1.46 3.97
N CYS A 188 -14.61 0.93 4.50
CA CYS A 188 -14.86 -0.49 4.58
C CYS A 188 -16.22 -0.76 3.92
N TYR A 189 -16.22 -1.57 2.88
CA TYR A 189 -17.44 -1.92 2.16
C TYR A 189 -17.70 -3.42 2.22
N ASN A 190 -18.74 -3.78 2.95
CA ASN A 190 -19.13 -5.18 3.16
C ASN A 190 -20.25 -5.63 2.21
N SER A 191 -20.88 -4.68 1.52
CA SER A 191 -21.94 -4.97 0.55
C SER A 191 -21.47 -5.86 -0.62
N GLU A 192 -20.18 -5.86 -0.93
CA GLU A 192 -19.59 -6.73 -1.94
C GLU A 192 -19.51 -8.21 -1.54
N MET A 193 -19.71 -8.53 -0.26
CA MET A 193 -19.77 -9.91 0.22
C MET A 193 -21.05 -10.63 -0.22
N GLY A 194 -22.08 -9.90 -0.64
CA GLY A 194 -23.33 -10.46 -1.14
C GLY A 194 -23.20 -10.98 -2.56
N MET A 195 -23.75 -12.18 -2.82
CA MET A 195 -23.78 -12.80 -4.16
C MET A 195 -24.95 -12.35 -5.02
N ASN A 196 -25.92 -11.70 -4.43
CA ASN A 196 -27.11 -11.16 -5.12
C ASN A 196 -27.60 -9.90 -4.41
N LEU A 197 -28.48 -9.15 -5.08
CA LEU A 197 -28.97 -7.86 -4.56
C LEU A 197 -29.63 -7.97 -3.17
N GLY A 198 -30.35 -9.06 -2.89
CA GLY A 198 -30.98 -9.29 -1.58
C GLY A 198 -29.93 -9.45 -0.48
N GLU A 199 -28.90 -10.21 -0.75
CA GLU A 199 -27.77 -10.39 0.17
C GLU A 199 -26.98 -9.09 0.35
N MET A 200 -26.69 -8.35 -0.72
CA MET A 200 -26.02 -7.05 -0.66
C MET A 200 -26.79 -6.02 0.18
N ILE A 201 -28.14 -6.03 0.10
CA ILE A 201 -28.99 -5.13 0.90
C ILE A 201 -29.06 -5.57 2.38
N SER A 202 -29.05 -6.87 2.63
CA SER A 202 -29.16 -7.47 3.98
C SER A 202 -27.82 -7.73 4.64
N ALA A 203 -26.72 -7.67 3.88
CA ALA A 203 -25.37 -7.85 4.37
C ALA A 203 -24.94 -6.73 5.32
N GLU A 204 -23.74 -6.81 5.80
CA GLU A 204 -23.13 -5.80 6.65
C GLU A 204 -23.13 -4.44 5.98
N ARG A 205 -23.28 -3.40 6.79
CA ARG A 205 -23.31 -2.03 6.28
C ARG A 205 -21.90 -1.53 6.01
N ASP A 206 -21.78 -0.76 4.93
CA ASP A 206 -20.57 -0.01 4.65
C ASP A 206 -20.30 0.98 5.79
N HIS A 207 -19.05 1.10 6.17
CA HIS A 207 -18.64 1.96 7.26
C HIS A 207 -17.23 2.54 7.04
N VAL A 208 -16.80 3.38 7.96
CA VAL A 208 -15.43 3.89 8.01
C VAL A 208 -14.78 3.39 9.29
N VAL A 209 -13.62 2.77 9.15
CA VAL A 209 -12.78 2.40 10.30
C VAL A 209 -11.77 3.49 10.56
N VAL A 210 -11.53 3.80 11.84
CA VAL A 210 -10.56 4.83 12.25
C VAL A 210 -9.56 4.20 13.22
N PHE A 211 -8.29 4.36 12.93
CA PHE A 211 -7.19 3.80 13.71
C PHE A 211 -6.45 4.92 14.45
N SER A 212 -6.30 4.78 15.76
CA SER A 212 -5.40 5.63 16.54
C SER A 212 -4.00 5.04 16.50
N LEU A 213 -3.06 5.76 15.89
CA LEU A 213 -1.67 5.33 15.80
C LEU A 213 -1.08 5.07 17.19
N ALA A 214 -1.31 5.99 18.13
CA ALA A 214 -0.82 5.84 19.50
C ALA A 214 -1.42 4.63 20.22
N ALA A 215 -2.70 4.30 19.97
CA ALA A 215 -3.32 3.12 20.54
C ALA A 215 -2.73 1.82 19.98
N CYS A 216 -2.49 1.77 18.67
CA CYS A 216 -1.83 0.62 18.04
C CYS A 216 -0.40 0.43 18.57
N GLU A 217 0.40 1.48 18.62
CA GLU A 217 1.77 1.43 19.17
C GLU A 217 1.77 0.99 20.65
N ALA A 218 0.80 1.48 21.44
CA ALA A 218 0.65 1.06 22.84
C ALA A 218 0.26 -0.40 22.98
N ALA A 219 -0.63 -0.90 22.11
CA ALA A 219 -1.04 -2.30 22.09
C ALA A 219 0.16 -3.22 21.78
N LEU A 220 0.94 -2.88 20.76
CA LEU A 220 2.16 -3.60 20.41
C LEU A 220 3.16 -3.62 21.57
N LYS A 221 3.43 -2.47 22.17
CA LYS A 221 4.32 -2.35 23.33
C LYS A 221 3.85 -3.15 24.54
N ALA A 222 2.54 -3.29 24.71
CA ALA A 222 1.93 -4.09 25.77
C ALA A 222 1.84 -5.58 25.45
N GLY A 223 2.29 -6.03 24.28
CA GLY A 223 2.19 -7.40 23.80
C GLY A 223 0.77 -7.83 23.44
N LYS A 224 -0.11 -6.88 23.15
CA LYS A 224 -1.48 -7.14 22.68
C LYS A 224 -1.52 -7.25 21.16
N PHE A 225 -1.01 -8.34 20.67
CA PHE A 225 -0.99 -8.64 19.24
C PHE A 225 -0.95 -10.15 19.01
N LYS A 226 -1.23 -10.54 17.78
CA LYS A 226 -0.97 -11.88 17.25
C LYS A 226 0.02 -11.79 16.11
N THR A 227 0.89 -12.78 15.99
CA THR A 227 1.85 -12.84 14.89
C THR A 227 1.33 -13.78 13.80
N TYR A 228 1.23 -13.26 12.58
CA TYR A 228 0.88 -14.01 11.38
C TYR A 228 2.03 -13.91 10.36
N ASN A 229 2.57 -15.04 9.93
CA ASN A 229 3.69 -15.09 8.98
C ASN A 229 4.84 -14.13 9.34
N GLY A 230 5.18 -14.05 10.64
CA GLY A 230 6.26 -13.21 11.14
C GLY A 230 5.93 -11.72 11.34
N ASN A 231 4.66 -11.30 11.12
CA ASN A 231 4.24 -9.92 11.32
C ASN A 231 3.26 -9.79 12.47
N ASP A 232 3.44 -8.76 13.28
CA ASP A 232 2.62 -8.49 14.44
C ASP A 232 1.35 -7.73 14.04
N VAL A 233 0.22 -8.28 14.45
CA VAL A 233 -1.12 -7.73 14.18
C VAL A 233 -1.76 -7.38 15.53
N PRO A 234 -1.99 -6.07 15.83
CA PRO A 234 -2.74 -5.65 17.01
C PRO A 234 -4.16 -6.23 17.02
N VAL A 235 -4.61 -6.66 18.18
CA VAL A 235 -5.93 -7.25 18.43
C VAL A 235 -6.64 -6.52 19.57
#